data_a188b4f3b4398d6719814613d3efa1c2
#
_entry.id   a188b4f3b4398d6719814613d3efa1c2
#
_cell.length_a   1.000
_cell.length_b   1.000
_cell.length_c   1.000
_cell.angle_alpha   90.00
_cell.angle_beta   90.00
_cell.angle_gamma   90.00
#
_symmetry.space_group_name_H-M   'P 1'
#
loop_
_entity.id
_entity.type
_entity.pdbx_description
1 polymer ?
#
loop_
_entity_poly.entity_id
_entity_poly.type
_entity_poly.pdbx_seq_one_letter_code
_entity_poly.pdbx_strand_id
1 'polypeptide(L)'
;GAMLAGLLGLSCAFAAAADQGGITLNFKDADIREVAATIGQITHKNFIIDPRVQGRVTVVSSRPVSSDAVYATFLSVLEVHGLAAAPSGDMIKIVPSLEARQMPGYPYNSSTPGDAVVTEVIQITNVSATQLVPVLRPLMSTEAQLAAYPQSNVLIVSDRASNVTRLMDIIQRIDQSTD
;
A
#
# COMPACT_ATOMS: atom_id res chain seq x y z
N GLY A 1 61.53 -14.17 41.34
CA GLY A 1 60.11 -14.37 41.30
C GLY A 1 59.40 -13.16 40.76
N ALA A 2 58.91 -13.19 39.50
CA ALA A 2 58.12 -12.13 38.93
C ALA A 2 56.68 -12.64 38.68
N MET A 3 55.72 -12.09 39.43
CA MET A 3 54.29 -12.32 39.21
C MET A 3 53.84 -11.42 38.11
N LEU A 4 53.30 -12.01 37.04
CA LEU A 4 52.61 -11.32 35.96
C LEU A 4 51.09 -11.39 36.25
N ALA A 5 50.50 -10.29 36.63
CA ALA A 5 49.05 -10.18 36.80
C ALA A 5 48.41 -9.83 35.46
N GLY A 6 47.61 -10.76 34.88
CA GLY A 6 46.85 -10.54 33.70
C GLY A 6 45.58 -9.77 34.02
N LEU A 7 45.41 -8.58 33.43
CA LEU A 7 44.16 -7.80 33.42
C LEU A 7 43.27 -8.34 32.28
N LEU A 8 42.22 -9.08 32.64
CA LEU A 8 41.10 -9.36 31.70
C LEU A 8 40.25 -8.09 31.62
N GLY A 9 40.38 -7.39 30.52
CA GLY A 9 39.45 -6.31 30.14
C GLY A 9 38.11 -6.89 29.70
N LEU A 10 37.09 -6.73 30.54
CA LEU A 10 35.70 -7.06 30.21
C LEU A 10 35.16 -5.92 29.35
N SER A 11 35.20 -6.09 28.01
CA SER A 11 34.53 -5.18 27.09
C SER A 11 33.02 -5.38 27.20
N CYS A 12 32.35 -4.52 27.96
CA CYS A 12 30.90 -4.36 27.87
C CYS A 12 30.57 -3.76 26.51
N ALA A 13 30.12 -4.60 25.56
CA ALA A 13 29.43 -4.13 24.37
C ALA A 13 28.09 -3.57 24.80
N PHE A 14 27.99 -2.25 24.91
CA PHE A 14 26.71 -1.55 24.94
C PHE A 14 26.10 -1.75 23.56
N ALA A 15 25.20 -2.71 23.44
CA ALA A 15 24.21 -2.73 22.36
C ALA A 15 23.30 -1.52 22.59
N ALA A 16 23.54 -0.45 21.85
CA ALA A 16 22.57 0.60 21.71
C ALA A 16 21.33 -0.02 21.10
N ALA A 17 20.32 -0.32 21.92
CA ALA A 17 18.98 -0.53 21.45
C ALA A 17 18.58 0.77 20.74
N ALA A 18 18.55 0.73 19.41
CA ALA A 18 17.92 1.79 18.64
C ALA A 18 16.49 1.91 19.18
N ASP A 19 16.21 3.01 19.83
CA ASP A 19 14.87 3.39 20.26
C ASP A 19 14.04 3.47 18.98
N GLN A 20 13.30 2.41 18.69
CA GLN A 20 12.30 2.35 17.62
C GLN A 20 11.13 3.18 18.14
N GLY A 21 11.35 4.51 18.15
CA GLY A 21 10.37 5.49 18.57
C GLY A 21 9.10 5.32 17.73
N GLY A 22 8.21 4.46 18.22
CA GLY A 22 6.93 4.23 17.57
C GLY A 22 6.07 5.49 17.62
N ILE A 23 5.25 5.67 16.60
CA ILE A 23 4.38 6.83 16.43
C ILE A 23 2.98 6.43 16.91
N THR A 24 2.39 7.24 17.79
CA THR A 24 1.01 7.05 18.24
C THR A 24 0.10 8.00 17.47
N LEU A 25 -0.91 7.45 16.80
CA LEU A 25 -1.93 8.22 16.10
C LEU A 25 -3.09 8.51 17.03
N ASN A 26 -3.50 9.76 17.10
CA ASN A 26 -4.66 10.19 17.88
C ASN A 26 -5.35 11.36 17.16
N PHE A 27 -6.11 11.04 16.13
CA PHE A 27 -6.96 11.99 15.42
C PHE A 27 -8.41 11.72 15.80
N LYS A 28 -9.11 12.74 16.31
CA LYS A 28 -10.52 12.68 16.66
C LYS A 28 -11.25 13.81 15.96
N ASP A 29 -12.13 13.44 15.03
CA ASP A 29 -12.92 14.39 14.25
C ASP A 29 -12.05 15.49 13.61
N ALA A 30 -10.88 15.10 13.06
CA ALA A 30 -9.92 15.99 12.44
C ALA A 30 -10.22 16.16 10.95
N ASP A 31 -9.90 17.33 10.41
CA ASP A 31 -9.99 17.55 8.96
C ASP A 31 -8.96 16.69 8.23
N ILE A 32 -9.38 16.02 7.16
CA ILE A 32 -8.52 15.10 6.40
C ILE A 32 -7.27 15.79 5.84
N ARG A 33 -7.34 17.08 5.55
CA ARG A 33 -6.20 17.88 5.06
C ARG A 33 -5.17 18.10 6.16
N GLU A 34 -5.61 18.34 7.39
CA GLU A 34 -4.72 18.46 8.56
C GLU A 34 -4.08 17.11 8.88
N VAL A 35 -4.86 16.02 8.79
CA VAL A 35 -4.33 14.67 8.94
C VAL A 35 -3.26 14.40 7.88
N ALA A 36 -3.50 14.71 6.62
CA ALA A 36 -2.54 14.55 5.53
C ALA A 36 -1.25 15.34 5.79
N ALA A 37 -1.34 16.58 6.25
CA ALA A 37 -0.18 17.40 6.58
C ALA A 37 0.66 16.78 7.70
N THR A 38 0.02 16.29 8.76
CA THR A 38 0.70 15.62 9.87
C THR A 38 1.35 14.30 9.42
N ILE A 39 0.65 13.49 8.63
CA ILE A 39 1.19 12.25 8.07
C ILE A 39 2.39 12.53 7.17
N GLY A 40 2.33 13.60 6.36
CA GLY A 40 3.46 14.01 5.52
C GLY A 40 4.72 14.32 6.33
N GLN A 41 4.60 15.01 7.46
CA GLN A 41 5.71 15.27 8.36
C GLN A 41 6.28 14.00 8.98
N ILE A 42 5.41 13.11 9.45
CA ILE A 42 5.80 11.84 10.10
C ILE A 42 6.51 10.91 9.12
N THR A 43 5.99 10.81 7.90
CA THR A 43 6.46 9.84 6.89
C THR A 43 7.49 10.43 5.92
N HIS A 44 7.82 11.71 6.07
CA HIS A 44 8.70 12.46 5.16
C HIS A 44 8.23 12.43 3.70
N LYS A 45 6.92 12.43 3.50
CA LYS A 45 6.28 12.43 2.17
C LYS A 45 5.65 13.78 1.89
N ASN A 46 5.72 14.19 0.63
CA ASN A 46 5.13 15.45 0.17
C ASN A 46 3.81 15.17 -0.53
N PHE A 47 2.74 15.80 -0.06
CA PHE A 47 1.40 15.64 -0.63
C PHE A 47 0.95 16.87 -1.40
N ILE A 48 0.27 16.62 -2.51
CA ILE A 48 -0.58 17.60 -3.20
C ILE A 48 -2.02 17.14 -3.00
N ILE A 49 -2.84 17.99 -2.41
CA ILE A 49 -4.22 17.64 -2.05
C ILE A 49 -5.17 18.31 -3.03
N ASP A 50 -5.97 17.50 -3.75
CA ASP A 50 -7.00 18.00 -4.64
C ASP A 50 -8.03 18.84 -3.86
N PRO A 51 -8.51 19.98 -4.41
CA PRO A 51 -9.49 20.84 -3.73
C PRO A 51 -10.80 20.13 -3.36
N ARG A 52 -11.14 19.05 -4.04
CA ARG A 52 -12.33 18.24 -3.77
C ARG A 52 -12.20 17.33 -2.55
N VAL A 53 -10.98 17.18 -2.03
CA VAL A 53 -10.71 16.34 -0.84
C VAL A 53 -11.33 16.98 0.38
N GLN A 54 -12.32 16.32 0.95
CA GLN A 54 -13.04 16.73 2.15
C GLN A 54 -13.38 15.51 3.01
N GLY A 55 -13.46 15.71 4.30
CA GLY A 55 -13.88 14.68 5.24
C GLY A 55 -13.34 14.88 6.63
N ARG A 56 -13.97 14.19 7.58
CA ARG A 56 -13.57 14.15 8.98
C ARG A 56 -13.03 12.78 9.31
N VAL A 57 -11.91 12.74 9.99
CA VAL A 57 -11.15 11.51 10.27
C VAL A 57 -11.04 11.29 11.76
N THR A 58 -11.34 10.08 12.20
CA THR A 58 -11.05 9.59 13.53
C THR A 58 -10.20 8.33 13.42
N VAL A 59 -8.94 8.42 13.84
CA VAL A 59 -7.99 7.31 13.90
C VAL A 59 -7.28 7.34 15.22
N VAL A 60 -7.36 6.27 15.98
CA VAL A 60 -6.67 6.12 17.27
C VAL A 60 -5.89 4.82 17.26
N SER A 61 -4.59 4.89 17.46
CA SER A 61 -3.77 3.70 17.66
C SER A 61 -3.57 3.44 19.16
N SER A 62 -3.81 2.22 19.58
CA SER A 62 -3.61 1.79 20.97
C SER A 62 -2.13 1.49 21.29
N ARG A 63 -1.32 1.34 20.28
CA ARG A 63 0.12 1.03 20.37
C ARG A 63 0.91 1.92 19.41
N PRO A 64 2.17 2.23 19.73
CA PRO A 64 3.07 2.87 18.79
C PRO A 64 3.25 2.01 17.53
N VAL A 65 3.26 2.65 16.36
CA VAL A 65 3.41 2.02 15.05
C VAL A 65 4.58 2.64 14.28
N SER A 66 5.11 1.92 13.31
CA SER A 66 6.19 2.41 12.45
C SER A 66 5.69 3.48 11.47
N SER A 67 6.60 4.26 10.91
CA SER A 67 6.30 5.25 9.86
C SER A 67 5.59 4.61 8.64
N ASP A 68 6.01 3.42 8.22
CA ASP A 68 5.37 2.69 7.12
C ASP A 68 3.96 2.25 7.49
N ALA A 69 3.73 1.79 8.72
CA ALA A 69 2.40 1.45 9.20
C ALA A 69 1.49 2.68 9.33
N VAL A 70 2.03 3.83 9.70
CA VAL A 70 1.31 5.12 9.67
C VAL A 70 0.83 5.44 8.27
N TYR A 71 1.71 5.30 7.27
CA TYR A 71 1.36 5.56 5.88
C TYR A 71 0.32 4.57 5.35
N ALA A 72 0.48 3.27 5.63
CA ALA A 72 -0.52 2.27 5.27
C ALA A 72 -1.90 2.56 5.89
N THR A 73 -1.94 2.96 7.16
CA THR A 73 -3.17 3.38 7.84
C THR A 73 -3.79 4.62 7.16
N PHE A 74 -2.97 5.57 6.74
CA PHE A 74 -3.46 6.74 6.02
C PHE A 74 -4.10 6.37 4.68
N LEU A 75 -3.53 5.43 3.92
CA LEU A 75 -4.15 4.93 2.70
C LEU A 75 -5.52 4.28 2.96
N SER A 76 -5.66 3.53 4.06
CA SER A 76 -6.95 2.96 4.47
C SER A 76 -7.97 4.07 4.81
N VAL A 77 -7.54 5.14 5.46
CA VAL A 77 -8.40 6.31 5.72
C VAL A 77 -8.86 6.95 4.42
N LEU A 78 -7.97 7.14 3.45
CA LEU A 78 -8.32 7.68 2.13
C LEU A 78 -9.36 6.81 1.44
N GLU A 79 -9.19 5.48 1.47
CA GLU A 79 -10.13 4.53 0.86
C GLU A 79 -11.54 4.70 1.42
N VAL A 80 -11.69 4.77 2.74
CA VAL A 80 -12.99 4.97 3.41
C VAL A 80 -13.69 6.24 2.91
N HIS A 81 -12.93 7.27 2.53
CA HIS A 81 -13.45 8.53 2.00
C HIS A 81 -13.57 8.56 0.46
N GLY A 82 -13.38 7.43 -0.21
CA GLY A 82 -13.41 7.36 -1.68
C GLY A 82 -12.24 8.08 -2.36
N LEU A 83 -11.13 8.21 -1.64
CA LEU A 83 -9.91 8.88 -2.08
C LEU A 83 -8.77 7.89 -2.28
N ALA A 84 -7.76 8.29 -3.01
CA ALA A 84 -6.52 7.52 -3.17
C ALA A 84 -5.31 8.44 -3.27
N ALA A 85 -4.15 7.87 -2.98
CA ALA A 85 -2.86 8.50 -3.16
C ALA A 85 -2.25 8.02 -4.49
N ALA A 86 -1.87 8.92 -5.36
CA ALA A 86 -1.25 8.63 -6.65
C ALA A 86 0.15 9.24 -6.71
N PRO A 87 1.22 8.44 -6.85
CA PRO A 87 2.58 8.95 -7.01
C PRO A 87 2.71 9.85 -8.26
N SER A 88 3.42 10.96 -8.14
CA SER A 88 3.68 11.90 -9.22
C SER A 88 5.06 12.54 -9.03
N GLY A 89 6.10 11.90 -9.54
CA GLY A 89 7.49 12.28 -9.26
C GLY A 89 7.79 12.17 -7.76
N ASP A 90 8.35 13.22 -7.18
CA ASP A 90 8.67 13.28 -5.75
C ASP A 90 7.47 13.64 -4.85
N MET A 91 6.30 13.85 -5.47
CA MET A 91 5.07 14.22 -4.79
C MET A 91 4.07 13.07 -4.84
N ILE A 92 3.11 13.07 -3.93
CA ILE A 92 1.97 12.16 -3.91
C ILE A 92 0.70 13.01 -3.98
N LYS A 93 -0.11 12.76 -5.01
CA LYS A 93 -1.39 13.44 -5.18
C LYS A 93 -2.48 12.67 -4.45
N ILE A 94 -3.23 13.37 -3.61
CA ILE A 94 -4.44 12.84 -2.97
C ILE A 94 -5.62 13.32 -3.79
N VAL A 95 -6.31 12.39 -4.43
CA VAL A 95 -7.37 12.62 -5.43
C VAL A 95 -8.52 11.64 -5.22
N PRO A 96 -9.70 11.89 -5.81
CA PRO A 96 -10.76 10.89 -5.87
C PRO A 96 -10.27 9.57 -6.48
N SER A 97 -10.74 8.43 -5.95
CA SER A 97 -10.28 7.09 -6.35
C SER A 97 -10.45 6.80 -7.84
N LEU A 98 -11.51 7.31 -8.47
CA LEU A 98 -11.73 7.17 -9.91
C LEU A 98 -10.64 7.86 -10.74
N GLU A 99 -10.18 9.01 -10.29
CA GLU A 99 -9.14 9.77 -10.98
C GLU A 99 -7.75 9.12 -10.77
N ALA A 100 -7.50 8.62 -9.58
CA ALA A 100 -6.24 7.94 -9.27
C ALA A 100 -5.92 6.77 -10.21
N ARG A 101 -6.93 6.08 -10.74
CA ARG A 101 -6.75 4.96 -11.67
C ARG A 101 -6.31 5.37 -13.07
N GLN A 102 -6.53 6.62 -13.43
CA GLN A 102 -6.06 7.20 -14.69
C GLN A 102 -4.64 7.74 -14.57
N MET A 103 -4.08 7.77 -13.37
CA MET A 103 -2.74 8.22 -13.06
C MET A 103 -1.79 7.02 -12.93
N PRO A 104 -0.47 7.22 -13.08
CA PRO A 104 0.50 6.19 -12.72
C PRO A 104 0.28 5.73 -11.29
N GLY A 105 0.06 4.42 -11.11
CA GLY A 105 -0.15 3.82 -9.78
C GLY A 105 1.17 3.51 -9.07
N TYR A 106 1.06 2.95 -7.88
CA TYR A 106 2.21 2.39 -7.17
C TYR A 106 2.77 1.19 -7.94
N PRO A 107 4.09 0.99 -7.94
CA PRO A 107 4.67 -0.27 -8.37
C PRO A 107 4.11 -1.41 -7.51
N TYR A 108 3.64 -2.48 -8.15
CA TYR A 108 3.13 -3.64 -7.43
C TYR A 108 4.27 -4.59 -7.07
N ASN A 109 4.52 -4.75 -5.80
CA ASN A 109 5.52 -5.66 -5.24
C ASN A 109 5.13 -6.07 -3.81
N SER A 110 5.93 -6.91 -3.19
CA SER A 110 5.67 -7.42 -1.82
C SER A 110 5.62 -6.31 -0.73
N SER A 111 6.16 -5.15 -1.00
CA SER A 111 6.18 -4.01 -0.07
C SER A 111 5.06 -3.00 -0.35
N THR A 112 4.24 -3.23 -1.39
CA THR A 112 3.16 -2.30 -1.73
C THR A 112 2.06 -2.36 -0.67
N PRO A 113 1.67 -1.22 -0.07
CA PRO A 113 0.56 -1.19 0.88
C PRO A 113 -0.74 -1.74 0.25
N GLY A 114 -1.50 -2.52 1.03
CA GLY A 114 -2.71 -3.19 0.55
C GLY A 114 -3.77 -2.27 -0.06
N ASP A 115 -3.88 -1.04 0.48
CA ASP A 115 -4.85 -0.04 0.02
C ASP A 115 -4.30 0.91 -1.05
N ALA A 116 -3.06 0.71 -1.51
CA ALA A 116 -2.52 1.42 -2.65
C ALA A 116 -3.21 0.98 -3.94
N VAL A 117 -3.53 1.94 -4.82
CA VAL A 117 -4.05 1.63 -6.16
C VAL A 117 -2.89 1.23 -7.06
N VAL A 118 -3.00 0.06 -7.66
CA VAL A 118 -2.01 -0.50 -8.57
C VAL A 118 -2.66 -0.90 -9.89
N THR A 119 -1.88 -0.95 -10.95
CA THR A 119 -2.29 -1.49 -12.26
C THR A 119 -1.31 -2.58 -12.65
N GLU A 120 -1.84 -3.77 -12.89
CA GLU A 120 -1.06 -4.95 -13.27
C GLU A 120 -1.53 -5.54 -14.59
N VAL A 121 -0.56 -6.08 -15.34
CA VAL A 121 -0.79 -6.87 -16.54
C VAL A 121 -0.50 -8.33 -16.20
N ILE A 122 -1.53 -9.18 -16.24
CA ILE A 122 -1.44 -10.57 -15.83
C ILE A 122 -1.49 -11.46 -17.07
N GLN A 123 -0.43 -12.23 -17.30
CA GLN A 123 -0.39 -13.21 -18.38
C GLN A 123 -1.24 -14.42 -18.03
N ILE A 124 -2.12 -14.83 -18.95
CA ILE A 124 -2.93 -16.04 -18.85
C ILE A 124 -2.39 -17.08 -19.83
N THR A 125 -2.22 -18.32 -19.39
CA THR A 125 -1.52 -19.33 -20.15
C THR A 125 -2.45 -20.41 -20.71
N ASN A 126 -3.33 -20.98 -19.88
CA ASN A 126 -4.10 -22.18 -20.22
C ASN A 126 -5.56 -21.89 -20.55
N VAL A 127 -6.12 -20.79 -20.07
CA VAL A 127 -7.49 -20.39 -20.34
C VAL A 127 -7.54 -19.08 -21.10
N SER A 128 -8.70 -18.72 -21.65
CA SER A 128 -8.85 -17.43 -22.33
C SER A 128 -9.03 -16.29 -21.30
N ALA A 129 -8.22 -15.25 -21.40
CA ALA A 129 -8.35 -14.05 -20.58
C ALA A 129 -9.76 -13.43 -20.71
N THR A 130 -10.36 -13.47 -21.88
CA THR A 130 -11.72 -12.96 -22.13
C THR A 130 -12.77 -13.71 -21.30
N GLN A 131 -12.61 -15.01 -21.10
CA GLN A 131 -13.53 -15.82 -20.31
C GLN A 131 -13.42 -15.57 -18.81
N LEU A 132 -12.27 -15.09 -18.35
CA LEU A 132 -12.05 -14.76 -16.94
C LEU A 132 -12.73 -13.46 -16.52
N VAL A 133 -12.93 -12.51 -17.43
CA VAL A 133 -13.52 -11.19 -17.10
C VAL A 133 -14.87 -11.31 -16.39
N PRO A 134 -15.88 -12.04 -16.88
CA PRO A 134 -17.16 -12.14 -16.18
C PRO A 134 -17.08 -12.90 -14.84
N VAL A 135 -16.09 -13.77 -14.67
CA VAL A 135 -15.86 -14.51 -13.43
C VAL A 135 -15.21 -13.64 -12.36
N LEU A 136 -14.27 -12.80 -12.76
CA LEU A 136 -13.50 -11.97 -11.85
C LEU A 136 -14.20 -10.65 -11.49
N ARG A 137 -15.02 -10.10 -12.39
CA ARG A 137 -15.70 -8.81 -12.19
C ARG A 137 -16.51 -8.74 -10.88
N PRO A 138 -17.30 -9.74 -10.47
CA PRO A 138 -18.04 -9.69 -9.21
C PRO A 138 -17.16 -9.71 -7.95
N LEU A 139 -15.88 -10.08 -8.09
CA LEU A 139 -14.93 -10.17 -6.98
C LEU A 139 -14.13 -8.88 -6.78
N MET A 140 -14.30 -7.92 -7.68
CA MET A 140 -13.58 -6.65 -7.68
C MET A 140 -14.40 -5.56 -7.00
N SER A 141 -13.71 -4.51 -6.57
CA SER A 141 -14.38 -3.30 -6.10
C SER A 141 -15.19 -2.67 -7.24
N THR A 142 -16.27 -1.95 -6.91
CA THR A 142 -17.11 -1.26 -7.91
C THR A 142 -16.33 -0.25 -8.75
N GLU A 143 -15.26 0.24 -8.21
CA GLU A 143 -14.41 1.23 -8.85
C GLU A 143 -13.26 0.62 -9.64
N ALA A 144 -12.98 -0.66 -9.49
CA ALA A 144 -11.89 -1.34 -10.17
C ALA A 144 -12.11 -1.44 -11.68
N GLN A 145 -11.01 -1.52 -12.41
CA GLN A 145 -11.01 -1.73 -13.86
C GLN A 145 -10.42 -3.10 -14.20
N LEU A 146 -11.06 -3.79 -15.12
CA LEU A 146 -10.64 -5.07 -15.64
C LEU A 146 -10.88 -5.11 -17.14
N ALA A 147 -9.83 -5.36 -17.91
CA ALA A 147 -9.89 -5.53 -19.35
C ALA A 147 -9.10 -6.75 -19.78
N ALA A 148 -9.60 -7.48 -20.77
CA ALA A 148 -8.83 -8.54 -21.44
C ALA A 148 -8.28 -8.02 -22.76
N TYR A 149 -7.04 -8.36 -23.06
CA TYR A 149 -6.42 -8.17 -24.38
C TYR A 149 -6.20 -9.52 -25.05
N PRO A 150 -7.12 -9.92 -25.96
CA PRO A 150 -7.14 -11.29 -26.48
C PRO A 150 -5.91 -11.69 -27.30
N GLN A 151 -5.29 -10.72 -27.99
CA GLN A 151 -4.16 -11.02 -28.89
C GLN A 151 -2.94 -11.57 -28.16
N SER A 152 -2.68 -11.12 -26.95
CA SER A 152 -1.60 -11.65 -26.11
C SER A 152 -2.10 -12.41 -24.89
N ASN A 153 -3.41 -12.65 -24.81
CA ASN A 153 -4.07 -13.39 -23.73
C ASN A 153 -3.69 -12.87 -22.33
N VAL A 154 -3.77 -11.55 -22.15
CA VAL A 154 -3.49 -10.90 -20.87
C VAL A 154 -4.72 -10.23 -20.29
N LEU A 155 -4.75 -10.12 -18.97
CA LEU A 155 -5.67 -9.27 -18.22
C LEU A 155 -4.95 -8.02 -17.77
N ILE A 156 -5.60 -6.87 -17.91
CA ILE A 156 -5.16 -5.60 -17.33
C ILE A 156 -6.11 -5.29 -16.17
N VAL A 157 -5.56 -5.21 -14.97
CA VAL A 157 -6.31 -5.02 -13.72
C VAL A 157 -5.83 -3.74 -13.03
N SER A 158 -6.76 -2.86 -12.67
CA SER A 158 -6.48 -1.71 -11.82
C SER A 158 -7.41 -1.75 -10.61
N ASP A 159 -6.84 -1.95 -9.43
CA ASP A 159 -7.57 -2.07 -8.16
C ASP A 159 -6.61 -1.83 -6.98
N ARG A 160 -7.09 -1.96 -5.75
CA ARG A 160 -6.26 -1.97 -4.55
C ARG A 160 -5.31 -3.18 -4.57
N ALA A 161 -4.08 -3.00 -4.13
CA ALA A 161 -3.05 -4.04 -4.17
C ALA A 161 -3.48 -5.33 -3.47
N SER A 162 -4.15 -5.26 -2.32
CA SER A 162 -4.69 -6.42 -1.62
C SER A 162 -5.70 -7.21 -2.45
N ASN A 163 -6.54 -6.52 -3.21
CA ASN A 163 -7.51 -7.18 -4.08
C ASN A 163 -6.85 -7.77 -5.32
N VAL A 164 -5.86 -7.07 -5.91
CA VAL A 164 -5.07 -7.61 -7.03
C VAL A 164 -4.35 -8.90 -6.61
N THR A 165 -3.75 -8.93 -5.42
CA THR A 165 -3.13 -10.15 -4.87
C THR A 165 -4.14 -11.31 -4.80
N ARG A 166 -5.33 -11.04 -4.26
CA ARG A 166 -6.39 -12.05 -4.20
C ARG A 166 -6.83 -12.54 -5.58
N LEU A 167 -6.96 -11.65 -6.55
CA LEU A 167 -7.32 -12.01 -7.92
C LEU A 167 -6.24 -12.87 -8.58
N MET A 168 -4.97 -12.55 -8.37
CA MET A 168 -3.85 -13.32 -8.89
C MET A 168 -3.85 -14.75 -8.34
N ASP A 169 -4.14 -14.94 -7.05
CA ASP A 169 -4.27 -16.25 -6.43
C ASP A 169 -5.43 -17.06 -7.03
N ILE A 170 -6.56 -16.42 -7.30
CA ILE A 170 -7.72 -17.06 -7.95
C ILE A 170 -7.39 -17.44 -9.39
N ILE A 171 -6.78 -16.51 -10.15
CA ILE A 171 -6.38 -16.74 -11.54
C ILE A 171 -5.42 -17.92 -11.62
N GLN A 172 -4.41 -17.99 -10.76
CA GLN A 172 -3.44 -19.08 -10.73
C GLN A 172 -4.09 -20.45 -10.51
N ARG A 173 -5.16 -20.50 -9.72
CA ARG A 173 -5.92 -21.76 -9.49
C ARG A 173 -6.80 -22.16 -10.67
N ILE A 174 -7.28 -21.19 -11.45
CA ILE A 174 -8.12 -21.44 -12.63
C ILE A 174 -7.24 -21.74 -13.85
N ASP A 175 -6.13 -21.04 -14.00
CA ASP A 175 -5.22 -21.12 -15.14
C ASP A 175 -4.23 -22.28 -15.01
N GLN A 176 -4.77 -23.48 -14.71
CA GLN A 176 -4.00 -24.71 -14.67
C GLN A 176 -4.23 -25.54 -15.93
N SER A 177 -3.17 -26.25 -16.38
CA SER A 177 -3.34 -27.21 -17.46
C SER A 177 -4.24 -28.34 -17.01
N THR A 178 -5.30 -28.60 -17.75
CA THR A 178 -6.11 -29.83 -17.64
C THR A 178 -5.39 -30.90 -18.45
N ASP A 179 -4.54 -31.69 -17.78
CA ASP A 179 -4.04 -32.97 -18.35
C ASP A 179 -5.15 -34.01 -18.40
#